data_280586bdce1edceb9d28b753b4f29d58
#
_entry.id   280586bdce1edceb9d28b753b4f29d58
#
_cell.length_a   1.000
_cell.length_b   1.000
_cell.length_c   1.000
_cell.angle_alpha   90.00
_cell.angle_beta   90.00
_cell.angle_gamma   90.00
#
_symmetry.space_group_name_H-M   'P 1'
#
loop_
_entity.id
_entity.type
_entity.pdbx_description
1 polymer ?
#
loop_
_entity_poly.entity_id
_entity_poly.type
_entity_poly.pdbx_seq_one_letter_code
_entity_poly.pdbx_strand_id
1 'polypeptide(L)'
;MKILIIPDVHGNWFKTAKYIKAHKYWADKVVLLGDYVDDFDISKHGLPMINGIKEVCSMAREEPEKFEILLGNHDYQYIVGAKYSGYNPKYRVDYQKVFIDNIDLFKIAVELDGWVFSHAGFSSTWCTKHGINSDIFGEFEKKRYGMGQEEWISMCVTERVNKIFQNAFTSEERRADLDIFEHTIGVDDYYGSGDTKRASPIWIRPTALLNDMHFPQQIVGHTETYFPPLYLKSKHNDKLIVIDSPGHDYYTFFDTEKPPTEFLTMLESERLQKRKLKEYRDMLSREGQSK
;
A
#
# COMPACT_ATOMS: atom_id res chain seq x y z
N MET A 1 15.78 -11.62 -6.61
CA MET A 1 14.39 -12.13 -6.38
C MET A 1 13.43 -11.53 -7.41
N LYS A 2 12.53 -12.33 -7.96
CA LYS A 2 11.48 -11.86 -8.88
C LYS A 2 10.16 -11.69 -8.12
N ILE A 3 9.57 -10.52 -8.20
CA ILE A 3 8.37 -10.17 -7.46
C ILE A 3 7.27 -9.79 -8.44
N LEU A 4 6.12 -10.46 -8.34
CA LEU A 4 4.89 -10.01 -9.00
C LEU A 4 4.21 -8.99 -8.08
N ILE A 5 4.01 -7.77 -8.56
CA ILE A 5 3.39 -6.70 -7.79
C ILE A 5 2.01 -6.42 -8.36
N ILE A 6 1.01 -6.43 -7.49
CA ILE A 6 -0.36 -6.05 -7.76
C ILE A 6 -0.63 -4.74 -7.04
N PRO A 7 -0.89 -3.64 -7.74
CA PRO A 7 -1.25 -2.35 -7.13
C PRO A 7 -2.68 -2.37 -6.58
N ASP A 8 -3.27 -1.21 -6.44
CA ASP A 8 -4.62 -0.99 -5.97
C ASP A 8 -5.63 -1.79 -6.80
N VAL A 9 -6.48 -2.57 -6.14
CA VAL A 9 -7.39 -3.52 -6.81
C VAL A 9 -8.74 -2.90 -7.11
N HIS A 10 -9.29 -2.12 -6.17
CA HIS A 10 -10.57 -1.41 -6.29
C HIS A 10 -11.67 -2.24 -6.99
N GLY A 11 -11.86 -3.47 -6.50
CA GLY A 11 -12.88 -4.38 -7.01
C GLY A 11 -12.59 -5.03 -8.38
N ASN A 12 -11.45 -4.78 -9.01
CA ASN A 12 -11.06 -5.44 -10.27
C ASN A 12 -10.60 -6.91 -10.09
N TRP A 13 -11.23 -7.62 -9.18
CA TRP A 13 -10.85 -8.96 -8.76
C TRP A 13 -10.79 -9.99 -9.88
N PHE A 14 -11.68 -9.88 -10.88
CA PHE A 14 -11.65 -10.81 -12.02
C PHE A 14 -10.30 -10.75 -12.76
N LYS A 15 -9.82 -9.55 -13.04
CA LYS A 15 -8.50 -9.36 -13.69
C LYS A 15 -7.37 -9.72 -12.76
N THR A 16 -7.43 -9.26 -11.51
CA THR A 16 -6.41 -9.51 -10.48
C THR A 16 -6.18 -11.01 -10.26
N ALA A 17 -7.24 -11.77 -10.01
CA ALA A 17 -7.14 -13.22 -9.83
C ALA A 17 -6.58 -13.92 -11.06
N LYS A 18 -6.97 -13.48 -12.26
CA LYS A 18 -6.43 -14.00 -13.52
C LYS A 18 -4.92 -13.74 -13.65
N TYR A 19 -4.46 -12.52 -13.30
CA TYR A 19 -3.04 -12.17 -13.35
C TYR A 19 -2.24 -12.98 -12.34
N ILE A 20 -2.70 -13.08 -11.11
CA ILE A 20 -2.03 -13.89 -10.08
C ILE A 20 -1.91 -15.34 -10.54
N LYS A 21 -3.02 -15.97 -10.97
CA LYS A 21 -3.03 -17.37 -11.41
C LYS A 21 -2.11 -17.63 -12.61
N ALA A 22 -2.06 -16.69 -13.55
CA ALA A 22 -1.23 -16.82 -14.75
C ALA A 22 0.27 -16.63 -14.46
N HIS A 23 0.62 -15.84 -13.46
CA HIS A 23 1.99 -15.34 -13.32
C HIS A 23 2.68 -15.68 -11.99
N LYS A 24 1.97 -16.13 -10.94
CA LYS A 24 2.57 -16.44 -9.63
C LYS A 24 3.72 -17.46 -9.70
N TYR A 25 3.71 -18.34 -10.67
CA TYR A 25 4.76 -19.35 -10.84
C TYR A 25 6.07 -18.80 -11.41
N TRP A 26 6.04 -17.61 -12.00
CA TRP A 26 7.22 -16.90 -12.52
C TRP A 26 7.87 -15.97 -11.49
N ALA A 27 7.20 -15.77 -10.36
CA ALA A 27 7.65 -14.91 -9.28
C ALA A 27 8.07 -15.74 -8.06
N ASP A 28 9.07 -15.27 -7.34
CA ASP A 28 9.46 -15.80 -6.03
C ASP A 28 8.47 -15.33 -4.97
N LYS A 29 8.00 -14.08 -5.08
CA LYS A 29 7.00 -13.45 -4.22
C LYS A 29 5.87 -12.80 -5.03
N VAL A 30 4.69 -12.74 -4.44
CA VAL A 30 3.54 -11.97 -4.92
C VAL A 30 3.20 -10.94 -3.85
N VAL A 31 3.31 -9.66 -4.17
CA VAL A 31 3.00 -8.55 -3.26
C VAL A 31 1.75 -7.83 -3.76
N LEU A 32 0.72 -7.76 -2.91
CA LEU A 32 -0.46 -6.95 -3.17
C LEU A 32 -0.37 -5.68 -2.30
N LEU A 33 -0.49 -4.50 -2.92
CA LEU A 33 -0.23 -3.22 -2.27
C LEU A 33 -1.42 -2.63 -1.50
N GLY A 34 -2.60 -3.27 -1.54
CA GLY A 34 -3.79 -2.81 -0.81
C GLY A 34 -4.93 -2.32 -1.69
N ASP A 35 -5.86 -1.62 -1.06
CA ASP A 35 -7.09 -1.06 -1.66
C ASP A 35 -7.90 -2.10 -2.44
N TYR A 36 -8.35 -3.12 -1.71
CA TYR A 36 -9.10 -4.25 -2.26
C TYR A 36 -10.55 -3.93 -2.52
N VAL A 37 -11.09 -2.96 -1.79
CA VAL A 37 -12.49 -2.53 -1.84
C VAL A 37 -12.61 -1.10 -2.36
N ASP A 38 -13.84 -0.65 -2.49
CA ASP A 38 -14.23 0.64 -3.02
C ASP A 38 -13.90 0.83 -4.51
N ASP A 39 -14.92 1.14 -5.27
CA ASP A 39 -14.82 1.53 -6.68
C ASP A 39 -15.97 2.51 -6.96
N PHE A 40 -15.76 3.44 -7.88
CA PHE A 40 -16.84 4.34 -8.33
C PHE A 40 -17.94 3.58 -9.10
N ASP A 41 -17.65 2.40 -9.64
CA ASP A 41 -18.62 1.50 -10.21
C ASP A 41 -19.30 0.66 -9.13
N ILE A 42 -20.52 1.06 -8.75
CA ILE A 42 -21.29 0.41 -7.69
C ILE A 42 -21.56 -1.08 -7.99
N SER A 43 -21.54 -1.50 -9.25
CA SER A 43 -21.78 -2.90 -9.64
C SER A 43 -20.69 -3.86 -9.16
N LYS A 44 -19.47 -3.35 -8.90
CA LYS A 44 -18.35 -4.12 -8.39
C LYS A 44 -18.41 -4.37 -6.88
N HIS A 45 -19.23 -3.60 -6.14
CA HIS A 45 -19.36 -3.72 -4.69
C HIS A 45 -20.06 -4.99 -4.24
N GLY A 46 -19.86 -5.35 -2.97
CA GLY A 46 -20.51 -6.48 -2.31
C GLY A 46 -19.84 -7.82 -2.60
N LEU A 47 -20.60 -8.81 -3.04
CA LEU A 47 -20.10 -10.18 -3.20
C LEU A 47 -18.88 -10.32 -4.11
N PRO A 48 -18.74 -9.60 -5.23
CA PRO A 48 -17.52 -9.69 -6.05
C PRO A 48 -16.26 -9.31 -5.28
N MET A 49 -16.28 -8.21 -4.51
CA MET A 49 -15.14 -7.77 -3.69
C MET A 49 -14.87 -8.74 -2.53
N ILE A 50 -15.93 -9.15 -1.81
CA ILE A 50 -15.81 -10.10 -0.69
C ILE A 50 -15.19 -11.42 -1.16
N ASN A 51 -15.68 -11.97 -2.28
CA ASN A 51 -15.17 -13.22 -2.83
C ASN A 51 -13.72 -13.07 -3.31
N GLY A 52 -13.36 -11.93 -3.91
CA GLY A 52 -12.01 -11.67 -4.33
C GLY A 52 -11.01 -11.61 -3.17
N ILE A 53 -11.36 -10.92 -2.07
CA ILE A 53 -10.55 -10.91 -0.86
C ILE A 53 -10.39 -12.33 -0.30
N LYS A 54 -11.48 -13.09 -0.19
CA LYS A 54 -11.42 -14.48 0.29
C LYS A 54 -10.52 -15.37 -0.59
N GLU A 55 -10.57 -15.17 -1.91
CA GLU A 55 -9.76 -15.94 -2.86
C GLU A 55 -8.27 -15.65 -2.66
N VAL A 56 -7.86 -14.39 -2.55
CA VAL A 56 -6.45 -14.06 -2.30
C VAL A 56 -5.99 -14.50 -0.91
N CYS A 57 -6.84 -14.39 0.10
CA CYS A 57 -6.54 -14.91 1.44
C CYS A 57 -6.37 -16.45 1.42
N SER A 58 -7.18 -17.17 0.65
CA SER A 58 -7.01 -18.62 0.47
C SER A 58 -5.67 -18.96 -0.18
N MET A 59 -5.31 -18.27 -1.26
CA MET A 59 -4.02 -18.45 -1.92
C MET A 59 -2.84 -18.18 -0.97
N ALA A 60 -2.94 -17.15 -0.14
CA ALA A 60 -1.90 -16.82 0.83
C ALA A 60 -1.78 -17.88 1.95
N ARG A 61 -2.89 -18.46 2.39
CA ARG A 61 -2.86 -19.57 3.36
C ARG A 61 -2.28 -20.86 2.77
N GLU A 62 -2.52 -21.11 1.49
CA GLU A 62 -1.97 -22.26 0.77
C GLU A 62 -0.47 -22.12 0.50
N GLU A 63 -0.01 -20.88 0.23
CA GLU A 63 1.40 -20.57 -0.11
C GLU A 63 1.92 -19.40 0.75
N PRO A 64 2.02 -19.52 2.09
CA PRO A 64 2.30 -18.39 2.99
C PRO A 64 3.65 -17.73 2.75
N GLU A 65 4.64 -18.50 2.29
CA GLU A 65 5.96 -17.97 1.96
C GLU A 65 5.97 -17.18 0.64
N LYS A 66 4.91 -17.26 -0.13
CA LYS A 66 4.84 -16.64 -1.46
C LYS A 66 4.11 -15.31 -1.46
N PHE A 67 3.09 -15.16 -0.62
CA PHE A 67 2.20 -14.00 -0.65
C PHE A 67 2.50 -13.02 0.47
N GLU A 68 2.56 -11.74 0.09
CA GLU A 68 2.59 -10.59 1.01
C GLU A 68 1.36 -9.72 0.70
N ILE A 69 0.42 -9.65 1.64
CA ILE A 69 -0.85 -8.92 1.46
C ILE A 69 -0.81 -7.66 2.31
N LEU A 70 -0.67 -6.50 1.67
CA LEU A 70 -0.58 -5.23 2.38
C LEU A 70 -1.96 -4.57 2.48
N LEU A 71 -2.13 -3.68 3.45
CA LEU A 71 -3.35 -2.95 3.72
C LEU A 71 -3.30 -1.56 3.08
N GLY A 72 -4.36 -1.17 2.35
CA GLY A 72 -4.55 0.16 1.84
C GLY A 72 -5.49 1.02 2.69
N ASN A 73 -5.62 2.30 2.36
CA ASN A 73 -6.45 3.23 3.11
C ASN A 73 -7.96 2.97 2.93
N HIS A 74 -8.38 2.48 1.77
CA HIS A 74 -9.77 2.08 1.52
C HIS A 74 -10.16 0.81 2.29
N ASP A 75 -9.23 -0.10 2.53
CA ASP A 75 -9.45 -1.28 3.37
C ASP A 75 -9.50 -0.90 4.85
N TYR A 76 -8.56 -0.05 5.27
CA TYR A 76 -8.43 0.44 6.64
C TYR A 76 -9.73 1.04 7.17
N GLN A 77 -10.45 1.84 6.36
CA GLN A 77 -11.68 2.50 6.81
C GLN A 77 -12.77 1.51 7.27
N TYR A 78 -12.85 0.32 6.66
CA TYR A 78 -13.82 -0.70 7.08
C TYR A 78 -13.37 -1.44 8.33
N ILE A 79 -12.07 -1.62 8.53
CA ILE A 79 -11.52 -2.31 9.70
C ILE A 79 -11.79 -1.49 10.97
N VAL A 80 -11.51 -0.19 10.95
CA VAL A 80 -11.65 0.70 12.12
C VAL A 80 -13.02 1.38 12.20
N GLY A 81 -13.82 1.35 11.14
CA GLY A 81 -15.14 2.01 11.08
C GLY A 81 -15.08 3.49 10.72
N ALA A 82 -13.97 3.98 10.17
CA ALA A 82 -13.84 5.32 9.61
C ALA A 82 -14.70 5.47 8.34
N LYS A 83 -14.82 6.71 7.83
CA LYS A 83 -15.60 7.01 6.63
C LYS A 83 -14.83 7.99 5.77
N TYR A 84 -14.08 7.47 4.82
CA TYR A 84 -13.34 8.25 3.83
C TYR A 84 -14.01 8.22 2.45
N SER A 85 -13.36 8.77 1.46
CA SER A 85 -13.81 8.71 0.07
C SER A 85 -14.05 7.26 -0.38
N GLY A 86 -15.11 7.01 -1.13
CA GLY A 86 -15.46 5.67 -1.61
C GLY A 86 -16.21 4.77 -0.60
N TYR A 87 -16.32 5.19 0.68
CA TYR A 87 -16.99 4.40 1.71
C TYR A 87 -18.43 4.02 1.34
N ASN A 88 -18.74 2.73 1.38
CA ASN A 88 -20.08 2.21 1.10
C ASN A 88 -20.74 1.65 2.37
N PRO A 89 -21.71 2.38 2.97
CA PRO A 89 -22.35 1.96 4.22
C PRO A 89 -23.15 0.66 4.09
N LYS A 90 -23.61 0.33 2.88
CA LYS A 90 -24.40 -0.88 2.61
C LYS A 90 -23.61 -2.17 2.88
N TYR A 91 -22.33 -2.16 2.55
CA TYR A 91 -21.47 -3.35 2.67
C TYR A 91 -20.48 -3.28 3.85
N ARG A 92 -20.60 -2.24 4.70
CA ARG A 92 -19.69 -2.02 5.83
C ARG A 92 -19.45 -3.27 6.67
N VAL A 93 -20.52 -3.93 7.12
CA VAL A 93 -20.43 -5.08 8.02
C VAL A 93 -19.78 -6.27 7.33
N ASP A 94 -20.11 -6.50 6.07
CA ASP A 94 -19.58 -7.60 5.29
C ASP A 94 -18.09 -7.43 4.99
N TYR A 95 -17.67 -6.21 4.60
CA TYR A 95 -16.25 -5.88 4.38
C TYR A 95 -15.47 -5.96 5.69
N GLN A 96 -15.98 -5.34 6.77
CA GLN A 96 -15.34 -5.46 8.08
C GLN A 96 -15.12 -6.93 8.48
N LYS A 97 -16.16 -7.74 8.30
CA LYS A 97 -16.07 -9.16 8.65
C LYS A 97 -15.00 -9.90 7.85
N VAL A 98 -14.93 -9.71 6.54
CA VAL A 98 -13.95 -10.43 5.73
C VAL A 98 -12.52 -10.02 6.05
N PHE A 99 -12.28 -8.74 6.37
CA PHE A 99 -10.97 -8.27 6.82
C PHE A 99 -10.60 -8.83 8.19
N ILE A 100 -11.50 -8.74 9.17
CA ILE A 100 -11.24 -9.23 10.54
C ILE A 100 -11.05 -10.76 10.58
N ASP A 101 -11.83 -11.52 9.81
CA ASP A 101 -11.69 -12.97 9.72
C ASP A 101 -10.32 -13.42 9.16
N ASN A 102 -9.61 -12.53 8.49
CA ASN A 102 -8.32 -12.79 7.84
C ASN A 102 -7.22 -11.80 8.26
N ILE A 103 -7.40 -11.12 9.38
CA ILE A 103 -6.53 -10.01 9.79
C ILE A 103 -5.05 -10.42 9.96
N ASP A 104 -4.82 -11.67 10.31
CA ASP A 104 -3.50 -12.29 10.47
C ASP A 104 -2.67 -12.33 9.19
N LEU A 105 -3.30 -12.25 8.02
CA LEU A 105 -2.62 -12.26 6.73
C LEU A 105 -2.20 -10.87 6.27
N PHE A 106 -2.84 -9.81 6.79
CA PHE A 106 -2.57 -8.45 6.34
C PHE A 106 -1.37 -7.83 7.06
N LYS A 107 -0.61 -7.03 6.33
CA LYS A 107 0.55 -6.28 6.81
C LYS A 107 0.45 -4.81 6.37
N ILE A 108 1.16 -3.93 7.07
CA ILE A 108 1.31 -2.52 6.64
C ILE A 108 2.47 -2.39 5.64
N ALA A 109 3.51 -3.20 5.82
CA ALA A 109 4.68 -3.16 4.96
C ALA A 109 5.44 -4.49 4.97
N VAL A 110 6.27 -4.69 3.95
CA VAL A 110 7.27 -5.76 3.89
C VAL A 110 8.57 -5.23 3.29
N GLU A 111 9.70 -5.74 3.76
CA GLU A 111 11.00 -5.50 3.16
C GLU A 111 11.49 -6.76 2.46
N LEU A 112 11.84 -6.64 1.18
CA LEU A 112 12.34 -7.72 0.34
C LEU A 112 13.59 -7.24 -0.41
N ASP A 113 14.74 -7.86 -0.16
CA ASP A 113 16.04 -7.54 -0.78
C ASP A 113 16.38 -6.03 -0.75
N GLY A 114 16.12 -5.36 0.38
CA GLY A 114 16.43 -3.94 0.58
C GLY A 114 15.42 -2.96 -0.06
N TRP A 115 14.31 -3.46 -0.60
CA TRP A 115 13.18 -2.67 -1.06
C TRP A 115 12.02 -2.77 -0.08
N VAL A 116 11.49 -1.65 0.34
CA VAL A 116 10.30 -1.60 1.20
C VAL A 116 9.05 -1.41 0.35
N PHE A 117 8.11 -2.33 0.53
CA PHE A 117 6.79 -2.30 -0.08
C PHE A 117 5.78 -1.87 0.98
N SER A 118 4.96 -0.89 0.66
CA SER A 118 3.83 -0.45 1.46
C SER A 118 2.79 0.17 0.54
N HIS A 119 1.59 0.43 1.04
CA HIS A 119 0.55 1.02 0.20
C HIS A 119 0.96 2.40 -0.33
N ALA A 120 1.46 3.32 0.55
CA ALA A 120 1.77 4.69 0.16
C ALA A 120 3.21 5.14 0.43
N GLY A 121 3.94 4.52 1.37
CA GLY A 121 5.35 4.80 1.67
C GLY A 121 5.63 5.36 3.06
N PHE A 122 6.88 5.34 3.48
CA PHE A 122 7.33 5.78 4.79
C PHE A 122 8.16 7.04 4.70
N SER A 123 7.71 8.12 5.36
CA SER A 123 8.50 9.33 5.58
C SER A 123 9.28 9.27 6.89
N SER A 124 10.44 9.91 6.95
CA SER A 124 11.22 10.04 8.17
C SER A 124 10.50 10.87 9.24
N THR A 125 9.76 11.90 8.82
CA THR A 125 8.95 12.73 9.72
C THR A 125 7.87 11.90 10.43
N TRP A 126 7.16 11.04 9.71
CA TRP A 126 6.15 10.17 10.31
C TRP A 126 6.79 9.14 11.24
N CYS A 127 7.84 8.44 10.81
CA CYS A 127 8.55 7.47 11.64
C CYS A 127 9.05 8.09 12.95
N THR A 128 9.64 9.29 12.88
CA THR A 128 10.15 10.01 14.05
C THR A 128 9.02 10.47 14.97
N LYS A 129 7.94 11.03 14.40
CA LYS A 129 6.79 11.50 15.19
C LYS A 129 6.18 10.39 16.04
N HIS A 130 6.12 9.18 15.50
CA HIS A 130 5.56 8.03 16.19
C HIS A 130 6.59 7.20 16.94
N GLY A 131 7.87 7.61 16.95
CA GLY A 131 8.97 6.92 17.64
C GLY A 131 9.30 5.54 17.06
N ILE A 132 8.80 5.21 15.87
CA ILE A 132 8.91 3.85 15.29
C ILE A 132 10.35 3.55 14.87
N ASN A 133 11.12 4.57 14.50
CA ASN A 133 12.54 4.47 14.15
C ASN A 133 13.48 4.66 15.36
N SER A 134 12.95 4.81 16.57
CA SER A 134 13.73 5.02 17.78
C SER A 134 14.04 3.70 18.47
N ASP A 135 15.28 3.56 18.94
CA ASP A 135 15.69 2.49 19.86
C ASP A 135 15.48 2.88 21.33
N ILE A 136 15.02 4.10 21.57
CA ILE A 136 14.59 4.55 22.90
C ILE A 136 13.21 3.97 23.15
N PHE A 137 13.13 3.08 24.13
CA PHE A 137 11.90 2.40 24.50
C PHE A 137 11.73 2.46 26.02
N GLY A 138 10.74 3.22 26.46
CA GLY A 138 10.42 3.41 27.87
C GLY A 138 9.06 2.80 28.23
N GLU A 139 8.60 3.07 29.46
CA GLU A 139 7.31 2.60 29.95
C GLU A 139 6.13 3.14 29.13
N PHE A 140 6.31 4.32 28.50
CA PHE A 140 5.28 4.89 27.61
C PHE A 140 5.13 4.07 26.34
N GLU A 141 6.24 3.75 25.66
CA GLU A 141 6.23 2.93 24.45
C GLU A 141 5.78 1.51 24.74
N LYS A 142 6.22 0.91 25.86
CA LYS A 142 5.79 -0.39 26.32
C LYS A 142 4.26 -0.44 26.50
N LYS A 143 3.71 0.55 27.18
CA LYS A 143 2.25 0.66 27.36
C LYS A 143 1.55 0.95 26.05
N ARG A 144 2.16 1.78 25.18
CA ARG A 144 1.58 2.19 23.91
C ARG A 144 1.54 1.07 22.88
N TYR A 145 2.58 0.25 22.80
CA TYR A 145 2.71 -0.75 21.74
C TYR A 145 2.53 -2.21 22.21
N GLY A 146 2.31 -2.43 23.51
CA GLY A 146 2.01 -3.75 24.05
C GLY A 146 3.15 -4.76 23.90
N MET A 147 4.42 -4.30 23.86
CA MET A 147 5.59 -5.17 23.67
C MET A 147 6.75 -4.77 24.57
N GLY A 148 7.74 -5.65 24.76
CA GLY A 148 8.92 -5.41 25.57
C GLY A 148 10.03 -4.67 24.80
N GLN A 149 10.97 -4.05 25.55
CA GLN A 149 12.10 -3.33 24.96
C GLN A 149 12.98 -4.22 24.09
N GLU A 150 13.30 -5.42 24.52
CA GLU A 150 14.15 -6.35 23.75
C GLU A 150 13.48 -6.75 22.44
N GLU A 151 12.18 -7.03 22.48
CA GLU A 151 11.38 -7.31 21.28
C GLU A 151 11.39 -6.11 20.33
N TRP A 152 11.15 -4.91 20.83
CA TRP A 152 11.18 -3.69 20.03
C TRP A 152 12.52 -3.43 19.34
N ILE A 153 13.64 -3.52 20.08
CA ILE A 153 14.98 -3.26 19.55
C ILE A 153 15.38 -4.31 18.50
N SER A 154 14.90 -5.54 18.63
CA SER A 154 15.21 -6.62 17.68
C SER A 154 14.52 -6.45 16.33
N MET A 155 13.47 -5.63 16.25
CA MET A 155 12.65 -5.45 15.05
C MET A 155 13.13 -4.27 14.20
N CYS A 156 13.10 -4.43 12.88
CA CYS A 156 13.20 -3.30 11.95
C CYS A 156 11.88 -2.48 11.91
N VAL A 157 11.91 -1.32 11.27
CA VAL A 157 10.75 -0.39 11.23
C VAL A 157 9.50 -1.04 10.63
N THR A 158 9.64 -1.84 9.57
CA THR A 158 8.50 -2.54 8.94
C THR A 158 7.89 -3.60 9.86
N GLU A 159 8.72 -4.31 10.61
CA GLU A 159 8.26 -5.29 11.61
C GLU A 159 7.55 -4.61 12.78
N ARG A 160 8.10 -3.51 13.30
CA ARG A 160 7.47 -2.71 14.37
C ARG A 160 6.07 -2.24 13.97
N VAL A 161 5.91 -1.71 12.76
CA VAL A 161 4.62 -1.24 12.24
C VAL A 161 3.62 -2.39 12.08
N ASN A 162 4.06 -3.52 11.55
CA ASN A 162 3.21 -4.71 11.43
C ASN A 162 2.80 -5.25 12.81
N LYS A 163 3.70 -5.24 13.78
CA LYS A 163 3.39 -5.67 15.15
C LYS A 163 2.36 -4.77 15.83
N ILE A 164 2.48 -3.45 15.66
CA ILE A 164 1.48 -2.49 16.14
C ILE A 164 0.11 -2.79 15.52
N PHE A 165 0.08 -3.03 14.20
CA PHE A 165 -1.15 -3.39 13.49
C PHE A 165 -1.76 -4.69 14.05
N GLN A 166 -0.98 -5.74 14.17
CA GLN A 166 -1.47 -7.03 14.65
C GLN A 166 -1.95 -6.96 16.10
N ASN A 167 -1.21 -6.31 17.00
CA ASN A 167 -1.60 -6.15 18.39
C ASN A 167 -2.96 -5.47 18.53
N ALA A 168 -3.25 -4.46 17.70
CA ALA A 168 -4.53 -3.75 17.70
C ALA A 168 -5.75 -4.66 17.48
N PHE A 169 -5.56 -5.84 16.89
CA PHE A 169 -6.65 -6.76 16.56
C PHE A 169 -6.61 -8.09 17.29
N THR A 170 -5.48 -8.45 17.91
CA THR A 170 -5.28 -9.75 18.57
C THR A 170 -5.22 -9.64 20.08
N SER A 171 -5.02 -8.44 20.66
CA SER A 171 -4.92 -8.28 22.11
C SER A 171 -6.28 -8.35 22.81
N GLU A 172 -6.28 -8.77 24.06
CA GLU A 172 -7.47 -8.74 24.92
C GLU A 172 -7.92 -7.30 25.26
N GLU A 173 -7.00 -6.32 25.19
CA GLU A 173 -7.23 -4.89 25.41
C GLU A 173 -7.62 -4.13 24.13
N ARG A 174 -8.24 -4.80 23.21
CA ARG A 174 -8.58 -4.39 21.83
C ARG A 174 -8.97 -2.91 21.64
N ARG A 175 -9.59 -2.28 22.63
CA ARG A 175 -10.09 -0.90 22.50
C ARG A 175 -8.98 0.14 22.65
N ALA A 176 -8.02 -0.08 23.54
CA ALA A 176 -6.87 0.81 23.72
C ALA A 176 -5.89 0.71 22.54
N ASP A 177 -5.70 -0.50 22.03
CA ASP A 177 -4.78 -0.77 20.91
C ASP A 177 -5.35 -0.28 19.58
N LEU A 178 -6.67 -0.28 19.40
CA LEU A 178 -7.32 0.36 18.24
C LEU A 178 -7.10 1.87 18.24
N ASP A 179 -7.23 2.55 19.38
CA ASP A 179 -6.95 3.97 19.50
C ASP A 179 -5.49 4.28 19.12
N ILE A 180 -4.55 3.45 19.57
CA ILE A 180 -3.13 3.58 19.22
C ILE A 180 -2.91 3.39 17.72
N PHE A 181 -3.52 2.36 17.16
CA PHE A 181 -3.44 2.08 15.73
C PHE A 181 -4.05 3.21 14.89
N GLU A 182 -5.23 3.71 15.26
CA GLU A 182 -5.86 4.84 14.57
C GLU A 182 -5.01 6.11 14.63
N HIS A 183 -4.36 6.39 15.76
CA HIS A 183 -3.49 7.56 15.91
C HIS A 183 -2.10 7.38 15.27
N THR A 184 -1.70 6.15 14.93
CA THR A 184 -0.41 5.85 14.33
C THR A 184 -0.52 5.64 12.82
N ILE A 185 -1.37 4.72 12.39
CA ILE A 185 -1.51 4.31 10.99
C ILE A 185 -2.70 5.02 10.31
N GLY A 186 -3.67 5.48 11.09
CA GLY A 186 -4.81 6.22 10.57
C GLY A 186 -4.44 7.56 9.95
N VAL A 187 -5.44 8.36 9.63
CA VAL A 187 -5.24 9.68 9.03
C VAL A 187 -4.61 10.62 10.05
N ASP A 188 -3.33 10.88 9.87
CA ASP A 188 -2.61 11.84 10.69
C ASP A 188 -2.67 13.27 10.16
N ASP A 189 -3.22 13.46 8.98
CA ASP A 189 -3.34 14.75 8.33
C ASP A 189 -4.81 15.04 8.00
N TYR A 190 -5.50 15.62 8.96
CA TYR A 190 -6.93 15.95 8.89
C TYR A 190 -7.30 16.84 7.68
N TYR A 191 -6.33 17.50 7.05
CA TYR A 191 -6.54 18.44 5.95
C TYR A 191 -5.78 18.13 4.66
N GLY A 192 -4.85 17.18 4.67
CA GLY A 192 -3.81 17.12 3.64
C GLY A 192 -3.94 16.05 2.58
N SER A 193 -4.92 15.18 2.60
CA SER A 193 -5.07 14.13 1.56
C SER A 193 -3.78 13.34 1.28
N GLY A 194 -2.85 13.28 2.23
CA GLY A 194 -1.54 12.67 2.08
C GLY A 194 -0.44 13.60 1.56
N ASP A 195 -0.71 14.89 1.38
CA ASP A 195 0.25 15.85 0.79
C ASP A 195 1.29 16.37 1.79
N THR A 196 1.31 15.88 3.02
CA THR A 196 2.29 16.25 4.02
C THR A 196 3.19 15.08 4.42
N LYS A 197 4.40 15.40 4.90
CA LYS A 197 5.36 14.42 5.42
C LYS A 197 4.89 13.68 6.68
N ARG A 198 3.81 14.14 7.31
CA ARG A 198 3.22 13.54 8.51
C ARG A 198 2.21 12.45 8.18
N ALA A 199 1.78 12.36 6.93
CA ALA A 199 0.84 11.35 6.51
C ALA A 199 1.41 9.94 6.69
N SER A 200 0.54 9.00 7.05
CA SER A 200 0.91 7.63 7.37
C SER A 200 1.29 6.82 6.12
N PRO A 201 1.86 5.62 6.29
CA PRO A 201 2.27 4.75 5.19
C PRO A 201 1.15 4.25 4.27
N ILE A 202 -0.10 4.52 4.63
CA ILE A 202 -1.26 4.20 3.78
C ILE A 202 -1.91 5.44 3.15
N TRP A 203 -1.31 6.65 3.36
CA TRP A 203 -1.89 7.91 2.87
C TRP A 203 -0.92 8.83 2.14
N ILE A 204 0.39 8.78 2.43
CA ILE A 204 1.34 9.77 1.94
C ILE A 204 1.44 9.79 0.42
N ARG A 205 1.45 10.98 -0.19
CA ARG A 205 1.61 11.16 -1.63
C ARG A 205 3.09 11.24 -2.05
N PRO A 206 3.44 10.82 -3.28
CA PRO A 206 4.83 10.81 -3.75
C PRO A 206 5.55 12.15 -3.65
N THR A 207 4.86 13.28 -3.84
CA THR A 207 5.41 14.63 -3.72
C THR A 207 5.91 14.94 -2.31
N ALA A 208 5.17 14.53 -1.29
CA ALA A 208 5.57 14.69 0.10
C ALA A 208 6.63 13.66 0.49
N LEU A 209 6.47 12.41 0.04
CA LEU A 209 7.35 11.30 0.35
C LEU A 209 8.77 11.50 -0.18
N LEU A 210 8.95 11.86 -1.46
CA LEU A 210 10.26 12.05 -2.10
C LEU A 210 11.17 13.06 -1.39
N ASN A 211 10.58 14.01 -0.68
CA ASN A 211 11.34 15.01 0.07
C ASN A 211 11.72 14.57 1.49
N ASP A 212 11.31 13.36 1.89
CA ASP A 212 11.45 12.92 3.28
C ASP A 212 11.44 11.38 3.43
N MET A 213 11.92 10.64 2.44
CA MET A 213 11.92 9.18 2.45
C MET A 213 12.69 8.64 3.65
N HIS A 214 12.09 7.70 4.38
CA HIS A 214 12.75 7.00 5.48
C HIS A 214 13.65 5.87 4.98
N PHE A 215 13.15 5.09 4.03
CA PHE A 215 13.91 4.04 3.37
C PHE A 215 14.42 4.53 2.01
N PRO A 216 15.67 4.21 1.65
CA PRO A 216 16.27 4.68 0.40
C PRO A 216 15.65 4.04 -0.85
N GLN A 217 14.89 2.96 -0.71
CA GLN A 217 14.24 2.26 -1.81
C GLN A 217 12.83 1.83 -1.40
N GLN A 218 11.81 2.40 -2.05
CA GLN A 218 10.40 2.11 -1.76
C GLN A 218 9.59 1.84 -3.02
N ILE A 219 8.62 0.94 -2.90
CA ILE A 219 7.63 0.62 -3.95
C ILE A 219 6.24 0.78 -3.36
N VAL A 220 5.39 1.57 -4.04
CA VAL A 220 4.08 1.98 -3.54
C VAL A 220 2.99 1.94 -4.61
N GLY A 221 1.71 1.87 -4.18
CA GLY A 221 0.49 2.09 -4.95
C GLY A 221 -0.10 3.47 -4.68
N HIS A 222 -1.38 3.52 -4.26
CA HIS A 222 -2.12 4.66 -3.71
C HIS A 222 -2.28 5.88 -4.62
N THR A 223 -1.34 6.16 -5.46
CA THR A 223 -1.34 7.36 -6.29
C THR A 223 -1.35 7.00 -7.76
N GLU A 224 -2.51 7.20 -8.38
CA GLU A 224 -2.68 6.90 -9.80
C GLU A 224 -1.67 7.63 -10.69
N THR A 225 -1.08 6.88 -11.60
CA THR A 225 -0.20 7.39 -12.65
C THR A 225 -0.68 6.89 -14.01
N TYR A 226 -0.73 7.76 -15.02
CA TYR A 226 -1.24 7.36 -16.35
C TYR A 226 -0.35 6.33 -17.07
N PHE A 227 0.92 6.25 -16.71
CA PHE A 227 1.90 5.37 -17.35
C PHE A 227 2.77 4.69 -16.28
N PRO A 228 2.21 3.76 -15.49
CA PRO A 228 2.98 3.01 -14.49
C PRO A 228 3.92 1.99 -15.16
N PRO A 229 4.98 1.56 -14.49
CA PRO A 229 5.47 2.09 -13.23
C PRO A 229 6.16 3.44 -13.42
N LEU A 230 6.01 4.32 -12.42
CA LEU A 230 6.66 5.60 -12.38
C LEU A 230 7.93 5.51 -11.53
N TYR A 231 9.08 5.69 -12.13
CA TYR A 231 10.40 5.63 -11.47
C TYR A 231 10.85 7.03 -11.06
N LEU A 232 10.87 7.31 -9.76
CA LEU A 232 11.22 8.61 -9.20
C LEU A 232 12.45 8.53 -8.30
N LYS A 233 13.22 9.62 -8.26
CA LYS A 233 14.34 9.79 -7.33
C LYS A 233 14.22 11.07 -6.52
N SER A 234 14.62 10.98 -5.25
CA SER A 234 14.77 12.14 -4.36
C SER A 234 16.03 12.94 -4.71
N LYS A 235 16.18 14.11 -4.10
CA LYS A 235 17.41 14.89 -4.15
C LYS A 235 18.62 14.19 -3.50
N HIS A 236 18.38 13.20 -2.66
CA HIS A 236 19.40 12.35 -2.01
C HIS A 236 19.66 11.05 -2.76
N ASN A 237 19.06 10.89 -3.94
CA ASN A 237 19.11 9.69 -4.79
C ASN A 237 18.37 8.49 -4.22
N ASP A 238 17.47 8.68 -3.25
CA ASP A 238 16.54 7.63 -2.84
C ASP A 238 15.59 7.32 -4.00
N LYS A 239 15.16 6.07 -4.11
CA LYS A 239 14.41 5.53 -5.23
C LYS A 239 12.98 5.22 -4.83
N LEU A 240 12.01 5.80 -5.51
CA LEU A 240 10.58 5.53 -5.34
C LEU A 240 10.00 4.99 -6.64
N ILE A 241 9.33 3.85 -6.56
CA ILE A 241 8.57 3.29 -7.68
C ILE A 241 7.08 3.37 -7.32
N VAL A 242 6.31 4.09 -8.12
CA VAL A 242 4.85 4.19 -7.95
C VAL A 242 4.18 3.33 -9.00
N ILE A 243 3.32 2.40 -8.53
CA ILE A 243 2.69 1.38 -9.39
C ILE A 243 1.19 1.42 -9.20
N ASP A 244 0.54 2.45 -9.61
CA ASP A 244 -0.91 2.49 -9.68
C ASP A 244 -1.36 3.16 -10.96
N SER A 245 -2.52 2.78 -11.48
CA SER A 245 -3.04 3.27 -12.75
C SER A 245 -4.53 3.60 -12.67
N PRO A 246 -5.01 4.58 -13.43
CA PRO A 246 -6.42 4.80 -13.63
C PRO A 246 -7.11 3.51 -14.10
N GLY A 247 -8.15 3.10 -13.38
CA GLY A 247 -8.88 1.85 -13.66
C GLY A 247 -8.29 0.61 -13.01
N HIS A 248 -7.18 0.73 -12.26
CA HIS A 248 -6.63 -0.32 -11.39
C HIS A 248 -6.48 -1.70 -12.07
N ASP A 249 -6.03 -1.71 -13.32
CA ASP A 249 -5.91 -2.92 -14.13
C ASP A 249 -4.47 -3.24 -14.56
N TYR A 250 -3.53 -2.73 -13.79
CA TYR A 250 -2.11 -2.89 -14.01
C TYR A 250 -1.50 -3.92 -13.03
N TYR A 251 -0.44 -4.56 -13.45
CA TYR A 251 0.47 -5.34 -12.61
C TYR A 251 1.88 -5.28 -13.21
N THR A 252 2.90 -5.53 -12.40
CA THR A 252 4.27 -5.56 -12.91
C THR A 252 5.12 -6.63 -12.27
N PHE A 253 6.18 -7.01 -12.96
CA PHE A 253 7.28 -7.80 -12.41
C PHE A 253 8.43 -6.89 -12.03
N PHE A 254 8.94 -7.09 -10.83
CA PHE A 254 10.12 -6.42 -10.33
C PHE A 254 11.20 -7.45 -10.01
N ASP A 255 12.40 -7.24 -10.55
CA ASP A 255 13.57 -8.10 -10.28
C ASP A 255 14.55 -7.31 -9.40
N THR A 256 14.71 -7.72 -8.14
CA THR A 256 15.60 -7.05 -7.19
C THR A 256 17.07 -7.13 -7.59
N GLU A 257 17.45 -8.15 -8.36
CA GLU A 257 18.82 -8.31 -8.90
C GLU A 257 19.08 -7.41 -10.12
N LYS A 258 18.01 -6.99 -10.79
CA LYS A 258 18.05 -6.13 -11.97
C LYS A 258 17.09 -4.94 -11.85
N PRO A 259 17.25 -4.12 -10.80
CA PRO A 259 16.36 -3.01 -10.61
C PRO A 259 16.51 -1.98 -11.75
N PRO A 260 15.50 -1.16 -12.01
CA PRO A 260 15.60 -0.07 -12.97
C PRO A 260 16.79 0.84 -12.68
N THR A 261 17.47 1.29 -13.72
CA THR A 261 18.65 2.16 -13.61
C THR A 261 18.32 3.64 -13.84
N GLU A 262 17.23 3.92 -14.56
CA GLU A 262 16.80 5.27 -14.89
C GLU A 262 15.67 5.72 -13.98
N PHE A 263 15.96 6.71 -13.13
CA PHE A 263 15.00 7.36 -12.24
C PHE A 263 14.95 8.86 -12.56
N LEU A 264 13.74 9.39 -12.63
CA LEU A 264 13.45 10.78 -12.94
C LEU A 264 13.21 11.59 -11.67
N THR A 265 13.54 12.86 -11.69
CA THR A 265 13.01 13.80 -10.70
C THR A 265 11.50 13.98 -10.91
N MET A 266 10.79 14.47 -9.89
CA MET A 266 9.35 14.71 -10.00
C MET A 266 9.01 15.61 -11.20
N LEU A 267 9.78 16.67 -11.42
CA LEU A 267 9.57 17.60 -12.53
C LEU A 267 9.79 16.96 -13.90
N GLU A 268 10.82 16.14 -14.05
CA GLU A 268 11.08 15.39 -15.29
C GLU A 268 9.97 14.38 -15.56
N SER A 269 9.50 13.70 -14.54
CA SER A 269 8.39 12.77 -14.63
C SER A 269 7.09 13.45 -15.06
N GLU A 270 6.71 14.56 -14.45
CA GLU A 270 5.53 15.32 -14.85
C GLU A 270 5.59 15.78 -16.32
N ARG A 271 6.75 16.22 -16.78
CA ARG A 271 6.96 16.60 -18.19
C ARG A 271 6.80 15.40 -19.12
N LEU A 272 7.37 14.27 -18.76
CA LEU A 272 7.25 13.02 -19.51
C LEU A 272 5.80 12.55 -19.61
N GLN A 273 5.07 12.55 -18.50
CA GLN A 273 3.67 12.12 -18.47
C GLN A 273 2.78 13.05 -19.30
N LYS A 274 2.95 14.37 -19.18
CA LYS A 274 2.23 15.35 -20.00
C LYS A 274 2.48 15.15 -21.50
N ARG A 275 3.73 14.86 -21.88
CA ARG A 275 4.09 14.56 -23.27
C ARG A 275 3.41 13.27 -23.76
N LYS A 276 3.52 12.18 -23.04
CA LYS A 276 2.90 10.88 -23.38
C LYS A 276 1.38 11.00 -23.47
N LEU A 277 0.75 11.73 -22.55
CA LEU A 277 -0.69 11.95 -22.58
C LEU A 277 -1.14 12.74 -23.81
N LYS A 278 -0.35 13.74 -24.24
CA LYS A 278 -0.60 14.47 -25.47
C LYS A 278 -0.48 13.55 -26.70
N GLU A 279 0.61 12.79 -26.79
CA GLU A 279 0.84 11.82 -27.89
C GLU A 279 -0.31 10.81 -27.99
N TYR A 280 -0.78 10.29 -26.85
CA TYR A 280 -1.91 9.37 -26.78
C TYR A 280 -3.22 10.01 -27.28
N ARG A 281 -3.52 11.24 -26.86
CA ARG A 281 -4.70 11.99 -27.35
C ARG A 281 -4.64 12.28 -28.84
N ASP A 282 -3.47 12.65 -29.35
CA ASP A 282 -3.23 12.91 -30.78
C ASP A 282 -3.43 11.63 -31.60
N MET A 283 -3.01 10.47 -31.09
CA MET A 283 -3.24 9.17 -31.71
C MET A 283 -4.74 8.83 -31.78
N LEU A 284 -5.48 8.95 -30.69
CA LEU A 284 -6.92 8.69 -30.65
C LEU A 284 -7.71 9.60 -31.62
N SER A 285 -7.31 10.87 -31.74
CA SER A 285 -7.96 11.83 -32.66
C SER A 285 -7.74 11.45 -34.12
N ARG A 286 -6.62 10.85 -34.49
CA ARG A 286 -6.34 10.38 -35.85
C ARG A 286 -7.15 9.11 -36.18
N GLU A 287 -7.27 8.18 -35.24
CA GLU A 287 -8.07 6.95 -35.41
C GLU A 287 -9.58 7.25 -35.52
N GLY A 288 -10.07 8.28 -34.79
CA GLY A 288 -11.46 8.74 -34.88
C GLY A 288 -11.82 9.48 -36.18
N GLN A 289 -10.83 9.98 -36.93
CA GLN A 289 -11.02 10.64 -38.24
C GLN A 289 -10.94 9.67 -39.43
N SER A 290 -10.53 8.41 -39.18
CA SER A 290 -10.40 7.37 -40.21
C SER A 290 -11.63 6.44 -40.29
N LYS A 291 -12.68 6.74 -39.56
CA LYS A 291 -13.99 6.09 -39.62
C LYS A 291 -15.05 7.04 -40.16
#